data_76757ddd7f7e69e833907c7435e77b7d
#
_entry.id   76757ddd7f7e69e833907c7435e77b7d
#
_cell.length_a   1.000
_cell.length_b   1.000
_cell.length_c   1.000
_cell.angle_alpha   90.00
_cell.angle_beta   90.00
_cell.angle_gamma   90.00
#
_symmetry.space_group_name_H-M   'P 1'
#
loop_
_entity.id
_entity.type
_entity.pdbx_description
1 polymer ?
#
loop_
_entity_poly.entity_id
_entity_poly.type
_entity_poly.pdbx_seq_one_letter_code
_entity_poly.pdbx_strand_id
1 'polypeptide(L)'
;MELNKNNFKCHFCPSCDGYGCIGELPGMGGFNNNINFQKNCEGWNEIAKILVDEKKLLSQDYELLQTEVDFSELYAKYNLVSPIKRLGPMTGGVENVGYFDERQFYFDLIDFSLKENLELSLGDGCPDEKLKFGIEAVKSQKIEEGKTFKKAAVFIKPYPNSKIFERIEWASEVSEYIGVDIDSYNIVTMRNLVQLEKKTASQLAEIRKKSNLPFVVKGIFTLEDIELVKELKPDVAFVSNHGGRVENRIGSTAEFLYQCSNELKNYCGEIWVDGGIRTKQDEFIASFLGARQVLLGRPVVSALCEKQVYL
;
A
#
# COMPACT_ATOMS: atom_id res chain seq x y z
N MET A 1 6.59 -3.52 18.05
CA MET A 1 6.51 -2.14 18.53
C MET A 1 5.18 -1.98 19.24
N GLU A 2 5.17 -1.92 20.57
CA GLU A 2 3.94 -1.62 21.30
C GLU A 2 3.61 -0.15 21.08
N LEU A 3 2.53 0.12 20.38
CA LEU A 3 2.02 1.47 20.20
C LEU A 3 1.51 2.00 21.55
N ASN A 4 2.17 3.01 22.07
CA ASN A 4 1.70 3.67 23.28
C ASN A 4 0.42 4.45 22.96
N LYS A 5 -0.73 3.86 23.29
CA LYS A 5 -2.08 4.40 23.01
C LYS A 5 -2.27 5.84 23.46
N ASN A 6 -1.53 6.27 24.47
CA ASN A 6 -1.67 7.60 25.06
C ASN A 6 -1.03 8.72 24.21
N ASN A 7 -0.19 8.36 23.25
CA ASN A 7 0.56 9.32 22.44
C ASN A 7 0.08 9.41 20.98
N PHE A 8 -0.91 8.61 20.59
CA PHE A 8 -1.45 8.64 19.24
C PHE A 8 -2.39 9.84 19.04
N LYS A 9 -2.08 10.71 18.10
CA LYS A 9 -2.81 11.96 17.85
C LYS A 9 -3.91 11.91 16.80
N CYS A 10 -4.30 10.71 16.31
CA CYS A 10 -5.48 10.65 15.46
C CYS A 10 -6.73 11.07 16.27
N HIS A 11 -7.41 12.13 15.83
CA HIS A 11 -8.54 12.70 16.54
C HIS A 11 -9.85 11.94 16.38
N PHE A 12 -9.88 10.99 15.47
CA PHE A 12 -11.12 10.37 15.03
C PHE A 12 -11.54 9.17 15.86
N CYS A 13 -10.62 8.60 16.63
CA CYS A 13 -10.93 7.48 17.50
C CYS A 13 -10.54 7.84 18.92
N PRO A 14 -11.44 7.71 19.92
CA PRO A 14 -11.13 7.99 21.31
C PRO A 14 -10.08 7.03 21.89
N SER A 15 -9.94 5.86 21.30
CA SER A 15 -8.83 4.94 21.58
C SER A 15 -8.38 4.28 20.30
N CYS A 16 -7.08 4.27 20.05
CA CYS A 16 -6.48 3.58 18.91
C CYS A 16 -5.39 2.64 19.40
N ASP A 17 -5.49 1.37 19.03
CA ASP A 17 -4.47 0.36 19.32
C ASP A 17 -3.40 0.29 18.22
N GLY A 18 -3.58 1.05 17.12
CA GLY A 18 -2.67 1.06 15.99
C GLY A 18 -2.67 -0.24 15.16
N TYR A 19 -3.39 -1.26 15.59
CA TYR A 19 -3.40 -2.59 14.96
C TYR A 19 -4.55 -2.76 13.98
N GLY A 20 -5.42 -2.16 13.82
CA GLY A 20 -6.52 -2.12 12.86
C GLY A 20 -7.21 -0.78 13.00
N CYS A 21 -7.78 -0.24 11.99
CA CYS A 21 -8.57 0.95 12.15
C CYS A 21 -10.02 0.56 12.41
N ILE A 22 -10.44 0.60 13.66
CA ILE A 22 -11.82 0.36 14.08
C ILE A 22 -12.63 1.65 14.14
N GLY A 23 -11.98 2.82 13.92
CA GLY A 23 -12.63 4.11 13.90
C GLY A 23 -13.38 4.35 12.60
N GLU A 24 -14.64 4.72 12.66
CA GLU A 24 -15.44 5.12 11.51
C GLU A 24 -15.36 6.63 11.31
N LEU A 25 -14.94 7.00 10.10
CA LEU A 25 -14.92 8.39 9.65
C LEU A 25 -15.66 8.46 8.33
N PRO A 26 -16.93 8.83 8.32
CA PRO A 26 -17.68 8.97 7.09
C PRO A 26 -16.94 9.89 6.11
N GLY A 27 -16.62 9.37 4.95
CA GLY A 27 -15.90 10.12 3.93
C GLY A 27 -14.38 10.24 4.15
N MET A 28 -13.87 9.74 5.25
CA MET A 28 -12.47 9.78 5.62
C MET A 28 -11.80 8.42 5.50
N GLY A 29 -10.58 8.29 5.88
CA GLY A 29 -9.83 7.07 5.66
C GLY A 29 -9.94 6.00 6.73
N GLY A 30 -10.47 6.27 7.88
CA GLY A 30 -10.59 5.33 8.97
C GLY A 30 -12.05 5.02 9.30
N PHE A 31 -12.34 3.78 9.63
CA PHE A 31 -13.71 3.35 9.87
C PHE A 31 -13.78 2.50 11.13
N ASN A 32 -14.62 2.93 12.08
CA ASN A 32 -15.08 2.05 13.14
C ASN A 32 -15.88 0.91 12.50
N ASN A 33 -15.66 -0.29 12.98
CA ASN A 33 -16.37 -1.47 12.51
C ASN A 33 -16.17 -1.78 11.02
N ASN A 34 -15.09 -1.29 10.41
CA ASN A 34 -14.73 -1.70 9.06
C ASN A 34 -14.18 -3.13 9.10
N ILE A 35 -15.07 -4.07 8.83
CA ILE A 35 -14.77 -5.50 8.86
C ILE A 35 -13.65 -5.89 7.88
N ASN A 36 -13.53 -5.21 6.75
CA ASN A 36 -12.45 -5.50 5.78
C ASN A 36 -11.08 -5.08 6.32
N PHE A 37 -11.06 -4.02 7.10
CA PHE A 37 -9.83 -3.57 7.75
C PHE A 37 -9.36 -4.57 8.80
N GLN A 38 -10.28 -5.09 9.61
CA GLN A 38 -10.00 -6.15 10.59
C GLN A 38 -9.56 -7.43 9.89
N LYS A 39 -10.28 -7.88 8.87
CA LYS A 39 -9.91 -9.04 8.05
C LYS A 39 -8.53 -8.91 7.41
N ASN A 40 -8.13 -7.73 6.97
CA ASN A 40 -6.77 -7.51 6.49
C ASN A 40 -5.72 -7.77 7.57
N CYS A 41 -5.96 -7.33 8.82
CA CYS A 41 -5.01 -7.55 9.92
C CYS A 41 -4.95 -9.00 10.38
N GLU A 42 -6.07 -9.70 10.38
CA GLU A 42 -6.19 -11.09 10.84
C GLU A 42 -5.77 -12.11 9.77
N GLY A 43 -6.03 -11.78 8.51
CA GLY A 43 -5.93 -12.70 7.38
C GLY A 43 -4.54 -13.30 7.18
N TRP A 44 -3.47 -12.59 7.45
CA TRP A 44 -2.11 -13.13 7.30
C TRP A 44 -1.87 -14.32 8.22
N ASN A 45 -2.31 -14.23 9.49
CA ASN A 45 -2.19 -15.33 10.44
C ASN A 45 -3.16 -16.47 10.12
N GLU A 46 -4.35 -16.17 9.61
CA GLU A 46 -5.29 -17.18 9.14
C GLU A 46 -4.71 -17.98 7.97
N ILE A 47 -4.14 -17.31 6.98
CA ILE A 47 -3.47 -17.98 5.87
C ILE A 47 -2.26 -18.79 6.32
N ALA A 48 -1.46 -18.29 7.28
CA ALA A 48 -0.36 -19.08 7.85
C ALA A 48 -0.85 -20.41 8.42
N LYS A 49 -1.97 -20.42 9.16
CA LYS A 49 -2.60 -21.66 9.69
C LYS A 49 -3.07 -22.58 8.57
N ILE A 50 -3.72 -22.05 7.55
CA ILE A 50 -4.15 -22.83 6.36
C ILE A 50 -2.93 -23.50 5.71
N LEU A 51 -1.83 -22.78 5.54
CA LEU A 51 -0.60 -23.35 4.95
C LEU A 51 -0.03 -24.49 5.81
N VAL A 52 -0.17 -24.42 7.14
CA VAL A 52 0.22 -25.53 8.06
C VAL A 52 -0.71 -26.73 7.87
N ASP A 53 -2.02 -26.52 7.86
CA ASP A 53 -3.01 -27.58 7.69
C ASP A 53 -2.83 -28.29 6.33
N GLU A 54 -2.48 -27.56 5.30
CA GLU A 54 -2.16 -28.07 3.97
C GLU A 54 -0.74 -28.68 3.86
N LYS A 55 0.04 -28.69 4.94
CA LYS A 55 1.44 -29.15 4.98
C LYS A 55 2.39 -28.43 4.00
N LYS A 56 2.04 -27.23 3.61
CA LYS A 56 2.90 -26.33 2.81
C LYS A 56 3.88 -25.56 3.69
N LEU A 57 3.52 -25.32 4.95
CA LEU A 57 4.35 -24.76 6.00
C LEU A 57 4.42 -25.76 7.17
N LEU A 58 5.61 -26.02 7.71
CA LEU A 58 5.74 -26.94 8.85
C LEU A 58 5.26 -26.27 10.15
N SER A 59 4.61 -27.04 11.04
CA SER A 59 4.10 -26.51 12.30
C SER A 59 5.19 -25.87 13.17
N GLN A 60 6.37 -26.47 13.23
CA GLN A 60 7.51 -25.90 13.96
C GLN A 60 8.00 -24.57 13.39
N ASP A 61 7.90 -24.38 12.08
CA ASP A 61 8.28 -23.13 11.42
C ASP A 61 7.21 -22.05 11.65
N TYR A 62 5.94 -22.45 11.69
CA TYR A 62 4.86 -21.54 12.08
C TYR A 62 5.03 -21.07 13.54
N GLU A 63 5.40 -21.96 14.47
CA GLU A 63 5.72 -21.59 15.86
C GLU A 63 6.91 -20.61 15.90
N LEU A 64 7.94 -20.84 15.08
CA LEU A 64 9.09 -19.95 14.98
C LEU A 64 8.69 -18.56 14.43
N LEU A 65 7.76 -18.50 13.48
CA LEU A 65 7.23 -17.25 12.94
C LEU A 65 6.47 -16.41 13.99
N GLN A 66 6.02 -17.00 15.11
CA GLN A 66 5.42 -16.26 16.22
C GLN A 66 6.47 -15.56 17.12
N THR A 67 7.74 -15.81 16.86
CA THR A 67 8.85 -15.19 17.61
C THR A 67 9.43 -14.03 16.83
N GLU A 68 10.19 -13.14 17.48
CA GLU A 68 10.84 -12.01 16.82
C GLU A 68 12.27 -12.31 16.32
N VAL A 69 12.59 -13.58 16.08
CA VAL A 69 13.93 -13.98 15.61
C VAL A 69 14.19 -13.60 14.15
N ASP A 70 15.42 -13.78 13.72
CA ASP A 70 15.81 -13.64 12.31
C ASP A 70 15.22 -14.79 11.48
N PHE A 71 14.49 -14.46 10.42
CA PHE A 71 13.87 -15.44 9.53
C PHE A 71 14.72 -15.77 8.30
N SER A 72 15.98 -15.38 8.26
CA SER A 72 16.87 -15.64 7.10
C SER A 72 16.94 -17.13 6.75
N GLU A 73 17.02 -18.00 7.77
CA GLU A 73 17.04 -19.46 7.56
C GLU A 73 15.70 -19.97 7.03
N LEU A 74 14.57 -19.42 7.49
CA LEU A 74 13.25 -19.79 6.97
C LEU A 74 13.06 -19.37 5.52
N TYR A 75 13.48 -18.16 5.16
CA TYR A 75 13.46 -17.72 3.77
C TYR A 75 14.29 -18.66 2.89
N ALA A 76 15.49 -19.03 3.33
CA ALA A 76 16.35 -19.99 2.61
C ALA A 76 15.70 -21.38 2.51
N LYS A 77 15.15 -21.90 3.61
CA LYS A 77 14.50 -23.21 3.68
C LYS A 77 13.36 -23.36 2.68
N TYR A 78 12.55 -22.32 2.51
CA TYR A 78 11.41 -22.32 1.58
C TYR A 78 11.77 -21.74 0.20
N ASN A 79 13.04 -21.49 -0.08
CA ASN A 79 13.52 -20.87 -1.31
C ASN A 79 12.79 -19.53 -1.61
N LEU A 80 12.64 -18.73 -0.59
CA LEU A 80 11.98 -17.42 -0.65
C LEU A 80 13.00 -16.29 -0.55
N VAL A 81 12.58 -15.12 -0.98
CA VAL A 81 13.33 -13.87 -0.80
C VAL A 81 12.52 -12.96 0.10
N SER A 82 13.16 -12.36 1.10
CA SER A 82 12.49 -11.35 1.93
C SER A 82 11.88 -10.25 1.05
N PRO A 83 10.61 -9.90 1.25
CA PRO A 83 9.98 -8.89 0.39
C PRO A 83 10.59 -7.52 0.65
N ILE A 84 10.64 -6.71 -0.39
CA ILE A 84 11.01 -5.31 -0.28
C ILE A 84 9.88 -4.58 0.45
N LYS A 85 10.24 -3.82 1.49
CA LYS A 85 9.29 -2.96 2.21
C LYS A 85 9.20 -1.60 1.54
N ARG A 86 7.99 -1.20 1.25
CA ARG A 86 7.69 0.07 0.58
C ARG A 86 6.66 0.85 1.37
N LEU A 87 6.78 2.17 1.36
CA LEU A 87 5.76 3.08 1.86
C LEU A 87 4.44 2.87 1.10
N GLY A 88 3.31 2.78 1.78
CA GLY A 88 2.00 2.83 1.14
C GLY A 88 1.74 4.21 0.51
N PRO A 89 1.05 4.31 -0.64
CA PRO A 89 0.75 5.59 -1.29
C PRO A 89 -0.34 6.36 -0.55
N MET A 90 0.00 6.94 0.60
CA MET A 90 -0.93 7.64 1.48
C MET A 90 -1.02 9.12 1.14
N THR A 91 -2.22 9.69 1.32
CA THR A 91 -2.54 11.11 1.16
C THR A 91 -3.52 11.57 2.23
N GLY A 92 -3.63 12.88 2.42
CA GLY A 92 -4.63 13.44 3.33
C GLY A 92 -4.29 13.21 4.80
N GLY A 93 -3.10 13.61 5.22
CA GLY A 93 -2.69 13.48 6.61
C GLY A 93 -3.61 14.20 7.58
N VAL A 94 -4.02 15.41 7.24
CA VAL A 94 -4.96 16.21 8.07
C VAL A 94 -6.31 15.49 8.18
N GLU A 95 -6.90 15.11 7.06
CA GLU A 95 -8.24 14.52 7.03
C GLU A 95 -8.29 13.09 7.56
N ASN A 96 -7.24 12.30 7.30
CA ASN A 96 -7.25 10.87 7.63
C ASN A 96 -6.76 10.56 9.04
N VAL A 97 -5.87 11.38 9.60
CA VAL A 97 -5.26 11.08 10.91
C VAL A 97 -5.12 12.30 11.81
N GLY A 98 -5.63 13.47 11.39
CA GLY A 98 -5.55 14.69 12.17
C GLY A 98 -4.12 15.23 12.25
N TYR A 99 -3.32 15.05 11.20
CA TYR A 99 -1.99 15.65 11.14
C TYR A 99 -2.11 17.18 11.19
N PHE A 100 -1.13 17.89 11.74
CA PHE A 100 -1.25 19.32 11.99
C PHE A 100 -1.17 20.17 10.71
N ASP A 101 -0.45 19.70 9.69
CA ASP A 101 -0.25 20.39 8.41
C ASP A 101 -0.15 19.39 7.25
N GLU A 102 -0.91 19.62 6.17
CA GLU A 102 -0.98 18.68 5.06
C GLU A 102 0.34 18.60 4.28
N ARG A 103 1.02 19.72 4.03
CA ARG A 103 2.29 19.74 3.32
C ARG A 103 3.38 19.07 4.16
N GLN A 104 3.47 19.40 5.45
CA GLN A 104 4.46 18.84 6.36
C GLN A 104 4.29 17.34 6.52
N PHE A 105 3.05 16.83 6.45
CA PHE A 105 2.80 15.39 6.46
C PHE A 105 3.61 14.64 5.39
N TYR A 106 3.68 15.15 4.16
CA TYR A 106 4.45 14.49 3.09
C TYR A 106 5.94 14.55 3.35
N PHE A 107 6.47 15.65 3.84
CA PHE A 107 7.90 15.78 4.16
C PHE A 107 8.30 14.81 5.27
N ASP A 108 7.52 14.75 6.35
CA ASP A 108 7.78 13.85 7.47
C ASP A 108 7.62 12.38 7.05
N LEU A 109 6.65 12.08 6.18
CA LEU A 109 6.41 10.76 5.65
C LEU A 109 7.60 10.24 4.82
N ILE A 110 8.14 11.08 3.94
CA ILE A 110 9.32 10.74 3.13
C ILE A 110 10.57 10.62 4.02
N ASP A 111 10.83 11.58 4.89
CA ASP A 111 11.99 11.55 5.80
C ASP A 111 11.98 10.31 6.71
N PHE A 112 10.82 9.99 7.29
CA PHE A 112 10.65 8.79 8.09
C PHE A 112 10.93 7.52 7.27
N SER A 113 10.36 7.44 6.06
CA SER A 113 10.51 6.26 5.20
C SER A 113 11.97 6.03 4.80
N LEU A 114 12.71 7.09 4.52
CA LEU A 114 14.14 7.01 4.23
C LEU A 114 14.95 6.50 5.44
N LYS A 115 14.64 6.98 6.64
CA LYS A 115 15.29 6.54 7.89
C LYS A 115 15.03 5.07 8.20
N GLU A 116 13.84 4.58 7.86
CA GLU A 116 13.45 3.19 8.05
C GLU A 116 13.83 2.28 6.85
N ASN A 117 14.60 2.79 5.88
CA ASN A 117 15.00 2.09 4.65
C ASN A 117 13.82 1.52 3.84
N LEU A 118 12.69 2.21 3.82
CA LEU A 118 11.57 1.85 2.96
C LEU A 118 11.81 2.37 1.54
N GLU A 119 11.33 1.62 0.54
CA GLU A 119 11.12 2.17 -0.79
C GLU A 119 9.98 3.19 -0.75
N LEU A 120 10.04 4.21 -1.61
CA LEU A 120 9.10 5.32 -1.54
C LEU A 120 7.88 5.10 -2.43
N SER A 121 6.73 5.57 -1.97
CA SER A 121 5.54 5.73 -2.82
C SER A 121 4.87 7.06 -2.59
N LEU A 122 4.27 7.60 -3.64
CA LEU A 122 3.41 8.78 -3.60
C LEU A 122 2.00 8.41 -4.02
N GLY A 123 1.03 8.90 -3.29
CA GLY A 123 -0.38 8.82 -3.63
C GLY A 123 -0.87 10.12 -4.27
N ASP A 124 -1.86 10.00 -5.13
CA ASP A 124 -2.62 11.10 -5.70
C ASP A 124 -3.92 11.30 -4.92
N GLY A 125 -4.42 12.52 -4.88
CA GLY A 125 -5.62 12.87 -4.13
C GLY A 125 -6.27 14.17 -4.64
N CYS A 126 -7.31 14.58 -3.93
CA CYS A 126 -7.95 15.88 -4.12
C CYS A 126 -7.78 16.72 -2.85
N PRO A 127 -7.32 17.98 -2.95
CA PRO A 127 -6.92 18.70 -4.18
C PRO A 127 -5.58 18.22 -4.79
N ASP A 128 -5.25 18.74 -5.98
CA ASP A 128 -4.04 18.40 -6.75
C ASP A 128 -2.73 18.66 -6.00
N GLU A 129 -2.76 19.59 -5.03
CA GLU A 129 -1.65 19.92 -4.12
C GLU A 129 -1.14 18.70 -3.36
N LYS A 130 -1.99 17.72 -3.06
CA LYS A 130 -1.59 16.49 -2.36
C LYS A 130 -0.50 15.71 -3.11
N LEU A 131 -0.67 15.56 -4.43
CA LEU A 131 0.39 14.94 -5.26
C LEU A 131 1.62 15.87 -5.37
N LYS A 132 1.41 17.16 -5.56
CA LYS A 132 2.50 18.14 -5.68
C LYS A 132 3.36 18.22 -4.41
N PHE A 133 2.76 18.21 -3.23
CA PHE A 133 3.50 18.15 -1.96
C PHE A 133 4.34 16.86 -1.83
N GLY A 134 3.80 15.72 -2.26
CA GLY A 134 4.56 14.47 -2.31
C GLY A 134 5.76 14.56 -3.26
N ILE A 135 5.58 15.12 -4.45
CA ILE A 135 6.66 15.36 -5.43
C ILE A 135 7.72 16.29 -4.83
N GLU A 136 7.31 17.39 -4.21
CA GLU A 136 8.20 18.35 -3.56
C GLU A 136 8.99 17.67 -2.43
N ALA A 137 8.33 16.87 -1.58
CA ALA A 137 8.98 16.15 -0.50
C ALA A 137 10.05 15.18 -1.02
N VAL A 138 9.79 14.44 -2.10
CA VAL A 138 10.80 13.57 -2.73
C VAL A 138 11.98 14.37 -3.27
N LYS A 139 11.75 15.51 -3.92
CA LYS A 139 12.83 16.37 -4.43
C LYS A 139 13.66 17.04 -3.32
N SER A 140 13.08 17.22 -2.15
CA SER A 140 13.73 17.90 -1.02
C SER A 140 14.67 17.01 -0.19
N GLN A 141 14.84 15.74 -0.58
CA GLN A 141 15.76 14.83 0.11
C GLN A 141 17.16 15.44 0.20
N LYS A 142 17.78 15.31 1.39
CA LYS A 142 19.19 15.66 1.57
C LYS A 142 20.05 14.64 0.83
N ILE A 143 20.75 15.09 -0.19
CA ILE A 143 21.55 14.23 -1.07
C ILE A 143 23.03 14.47 -0.76
N GLU A 144 23.76 13.38 -0.54
CA GLU A 144 25.22 13.43 -0.48
C GLU A 144 25.80 13.78 -1.85
N GLU A 145 26.96 14.43 -1.86
CA GLU A 145 27.63 14.82 -3.10
C GLU A 145 27.86 13.61 -4.03
N GLY A 146 27.44 13.75 -5.29
CA GLY A 146 27.54 12.68 -6.29
C GLY A 146 26.41 11.62 -6.28
N LYS A 147 25.43 11.72 -5.36
CA LYS A 147 24.24 10.85 -5.35
C LYS A 147 23.01 11.58 -5.92
N THR A 148 22.00 10.81 -6.28
CA THR A 148 20.69 11.33 -6.67
C THR A 148 19.66 10.99 -5.59
N PHE A 149 18.56 11.74 -5.50
CA PHE A 149 17.49 11.41 -4.58
C PHE A 149 16.83 10.05 -4.92
N LYS A 150 16.31 9.38 -3.90
CA LYS A 150 15.57 8.13 -4.04
C LYS A 150 14.23 8.43 -4.69
N LYS A 151 13.95 7.80 -5.83
CA LYS A 151 12.68 7.96 -6.54
C LYS A 151 11.55 7.18 -5.87
N ALA A 152 10.31 7.45 -6.29
CA ALA A 152 9.11 6.87 -5.72
C ALA A 152 8.25 6.13 -6.78
N ALA A 153 7.51 5.13 -6.36
CA ALA A 153 6.38 4.65 -7.14
C ALA A 153 5.20 5.63 -6.99
N VAL A 154 4.69 6.17 -8.09
CA VAL A 154 3.64 7.18 -8.07
C VAL A 154 2.31 6.56 -8.49
N PHE A 155 1.32 6.61 -7.60
CA PHE A 155 -0.01 6.03 -7.80
C PHE A 155 -1.04 7.12 -8.04
N ILE A 156 -1.59 7.15 -9.26
CA ILE A 156 -2.52 8.15 -9.75
C ILE A 156 -3.95 7.60 -9.66
N LYS A 157 -4.89 8.43 -9.27
CA LYS A 157 -6.30 8.08 -9.23
C LYS A 157 -6.85 7.88 -10.66
N PRO A 158 -7.90 7.05 -10.84
CA PRO A 158 -8.42 6.71 -12.16
C PRO A 158 -9.28 7.83 -12.75
N TYR A 159 -8.69 9.01 -12.91
CA TYR A 159 -9.28 10.12 -13.66
C TYR A 159 -9.41 9.79 -15.16
N PRO A 160 -10.14 10.59 -15.95
CA PRO A 160 -9.99 10.57 -17.41
C PRO A 160 -8.51 10.62 -17.85
N ASN A 161 -8.15 9.88 -18.89
CA ASN A 161 -6.73 9.67 -19.26
C ASN A 161 -5.95 10.98 -19.46
N SER A 162 -6.58 12.03 -20.00
CA SER A 162 -5.94 13.36 -20.15
C SER A 162 -5.41 13.90 -18.81
N LYS A 163 -6.19 13.75 -17.75
CA LYS A 163 -5.81 14.19 -16.41
C LYS A 163 -4.73 13.29 -15.79
N ILE A 164 -4.72 12.00 -16.12
CA ILE A 164 -3.65 11.07 -15.70
C ILE A 164 -2.33 11.46 -16.41
N PHE A 165 -2.38 11.81 -17.70
CA PHE A 165 -1.19 12.22 -18.44
C PHE A 165 -0.52 13.46 -17.84
N GLU A 166 -1.32 14.46 -17.46
CA GLU A 166 -0.83 15.65 -16.76
C GLU A 166 -0.09 15.28 -15.45
N ARG A 167 -0.63 14.35 -14.67
CA ARG A 167 0.00 13.89 -13.42
C ARG A 167 1.28 13.12 -13.65
N ILE A 168 1.34 12.32 -14.69
CA ILE A 168 2.58 11.63 -15.12
C ILE A 168 3.66 12.67 -15.45
N GLU A 169 3.31 13.76 -16.13
CA GLU A 169 4.25 14.83 -16.43
C GLU A 169 4.77 15.51 -15.16
N TRP A 170 3.88 15.84 -14.21
CA TRP A 170 4.30 16.44 -12.93
C TRP A 170 5.27 15.55 -12.15
N ALA A 171 5.03 14.25 -12.17
CA ALA A 171 5.80 13.28 -11.38
C ALA A 171 7.01 12.71 -12.12
N SER A 172 7.23 13.04 -13.39
CA SER A 172 8.20 12.38 -14.28
C SER A 172 9.61 12.31 -13.71
N GLU A 173 10.07 13.37 -13.05
CA GLU A 173 11.42 13.44 -12.48
C GLU A 173 11.60 12.54 -11.24
N VAL A 174 10.55 12.41 -10.43
CA VAL A 174 10.59 11.70 -9.15
C VAL A 174 10.14 10.25 -9.22
N SER A 175 9.62 9.81 -10.37
CA SER A 175 9.03 8.47 -10.52
C SER A 175 10.07 7.41 -10.88
N GLU A 176 9.94 6.24 -10.27
CA GLU A 176 10.57 4.97 -10.71
C GLU A 176 9.54 3.96 -11.24
N TYR A 177 8.27 4.06 -10.79
CA TYR A 177 7.10 3.34 -11.30
C TYR A 177 5.95 4.33 -11.48
N ILE A 178 5.10 4.06 -12.47
CA ILE A 178 3.81 4.73 -12.61
C ILE A 178 2.69 3.71 -12.39
N GLY A 179 1.78 4.02 -11.49
CA GLY A 179 0.65 3.16 -11.16
C GLY A 179 -0.70 3.88 -11.26
N VAL A 180 -1.75 3.10 -11.49
CA VAL A 180 -3.14 3.56 -11.44
C VAL A 180 -3.90 2.78 -10.39
N ASP A 181 -4.57 3.51 -9.49
CA ASP A 181 -5.46 2.98 -8.43
C ASP A 181 -6.82 2.60 -9.04
N ILE A 182 -6.95 1.46 -9.70
CA ILE A 182 -8.16 1.08 -10.45
C ILE A 182 -9.40 0.90 -9.59
N ASP A 183 -9.22 0.58 -8.30
CA ASP A 183 -10.31 0.35 -7.34
C ASP A 183 -10.96 1.65 -6.82
N SER A 184 -10.26 2.76 -6.94
CA SER A 184 -10.66 4.01 -6.28
C SER A 184 -11.64 4.87 -7.08
N TYR A 185 -12.17 4.40 -8.22
CA TYR A 185 -13.15 5.14 -9.00
C TYR A 185 -14.44 5.47 -8.24
N ASN A 186 -14.76 4.72 -7.18
CA ASN A 186 -15.91 4.95 -6.31
C ASN A 186 -15.50 5.13 -4.83
N ILE A 187 -14.28 5.57 -4.56
CA ILE A 187 -13.80 5.75 -3.19
C ILE A 187 -14.57 6.87 -2.49
N VAL A 188 -15.03 6.61 -1.27
CA VAL A 188 -15.92 7.51 -0.51
C VAL A 188 -15.30 8.88 -0.32
N THR A 189 -14.01 8.96 -0.05
CA THR A 189 -13.28 10.21 0.25
C THR A 189 -13.18 11.18 -0.93
N MET A 190 -13.40 10.71 -2.16
CA MET A 190 -13.33 11.55 -3.37
C MET A 190 -14.63 11.57 -4.17
N ARG A 191 -15.64 10.83 -3.70
CA ARG A 191 -16.96 10.75 -4.35
C ARG A 191 -17.58 12.15 -4.41
N ASN A 192 -18.03 12.55 -5.58
CA ASN A 192 -18.60 13.88 -5.88
C ASN A 192 -17.63 15.07 -5.78
N LEU A 193 -16.35 14.87 -5.48
CA LEU A 193 -15.37 15.94 -5.50
C LEU A 193 -14.67 16.05 -6.86
N VAL A 194 -14.43 14.91 -7.50
CA VAL A 194 -13.73 14.82 -8.79
C VAL A 194 -14.35 13.72 -9.64
N GLN A 195 -14.13 13.80 -10.95
CA GLN A 195 -14.53 12.75 -11.87
C GLN A 195 -13.49 11.62 -11.84
N LEU A 196 -13.91 10.46 -11.36
CA LEU A 196 -13.17 9.20 -11.45
C LEU A 196 -13.98 8.20 -12.27
N GLU A 197 -13.31 7.29 -12.94
CA GLU A 197 -13.96 6.31 -13.82
C GLU A 197 -13.31 4.92 -13.69
N LYS A 198 -14.12 3.88 -13.86
CA LYS A 198 -13.62 2.52 -13.98
C LYS A 198 -12.78 2.40 -15.24
N LYS A 199 -11.55 1.87 -15.14
CA LYS A 199 -10.64 1.75 -16.27
C LYS A 199 -10.77 0.41 -16.98
N THR A 200 -10.73 0.47 -18.32
CA THR A 200 -10.58 -0.71 -19.18
C THR A 200 -9.10 -1.00 -19.43
N ALA A 201 -8.78 -2.23 -19.84
CA ALA A 201 -7.42 -2.62 -20.22
C ALA A 201 -6.88 -1.74 -21.35
N SER A 202 -7.70 -1.37 -22.32
CA SER A 202 -7.31 -0.45 -23.41
C SER A 202 -6.91 0.94 -22.91
N GLN A 203 -7.68 1.53 -21.99
CA GLN A 203 -7.36 2.83 -21.38
C GLN A 203 -6.07 2.75 -20.56
N LEU A 204 -5.86 1.66 -19.81
CA LEU A 204 -4.62 1.45 -19.05
C LEU A 204 -3.42 1.23 -19.98
N ALA A 205 -3.59 0.52 -21.09
CA ALA A 205 -2.55 0.35 -22.11
C ALA A 205 -2.15 1.69 -22.75
N GLU A 206 -3.10 2.60 -22.95
CA GLU A 206 -2.83 3.96 -23.40
C GLU A 206 -2.00 4.75 -22.38
N ILE A 207 -2.37 4.65 -21.08
CA ILE A 207 -1.63 5.30 -19.99
C ILE A 207 -0.20 4.75 -19.90
N ARG A 208 -0.03 3.41 -19.96
CA ARG A 208 1.28 2.76 -19.94
C ARG A 208 2.22 3.30 -21.02
N LYS A 209 1.72 3.62 -22.20
CA LYS A 209 2.52 4.16 -23.33
C LYS A 209 3.03 5.60 -23.08
N LYS A 210 2.51 6.31 -22.09
CA LYS A 210 2.93 7.68 -21.78
C LYS A 210 4.24 7.76 -20.97
N SER A 211 4.71 6.64 -20.44
CA SER A 211 5.94 6.58 -19.68
C SER A 211 6.75 5.35 -20.11
N ASN A 212 8.07 5.46 -20.07
CA ASN A 212 8.98 4.31 -20.23
C ASN A 212 9.25 3.57 -18.91
N LEU A 213 8.60 3.99 -17.82
CA LEU A 213 8.74 3.38 -16.50
C LEU A 213 7.87 2.13 -16.40
N PRO A 214 8.24 1.17 -15.51
CA PRO A 214 7.38 0.04 -15.21
C PRO A 214 6.00 0.48 -14.75
N PHE A 215 4.97 -0.21 -15.24
CA PHE A 215 3.57 0.14 -15.01
C PHE A 215 2.91 -0.75 -13.97
N VAL A 216 2.30 -0.14 -12.98
CA VAL A 216 1.63 -0.81 -11.86
C VAL A 216 0.11 -0.68 -11.98
N VAL A 217 -0.61 -1.79 -11.89
CA VAL A 217 -2.07 -1.78 -11.69
C VAL A 217 -2.35 -2.08 -10.23
N LYS A 218 -2.78 -1.06 -9.48
CA LYS A 218 -3.09 -1.17 -8.05
C LYS A 218 -4.59 -1.28 -7.82
N GLY A 219 -4.96 -2.14 -6.86
CA GLY A 219 -6.35 -2.36 -6.47
C GLY A 219 -6.92 -3.67 -7.05
N ILE A 220 -6.06 -4.64 -7.35
CA ILE A 220 -6.48 -5.97 -7.79
C ILE A 220 -7.09 -6.71 -6.60
N PHE A 221 -8.40 -7.00 -6.67
CA PHE A 221 -9.11 -7.65 -5.57
C PHE A 221 -10.40 -8.40 -5.99
N THR A 222 -10.66 -8.53 -7.26
CA THR A 222 -11.82 -9.25 -7.80
C THR A 222 -11.41 -10.14 -8.98
N LEU A 223 -12.27 -11.11 -9.34
CA LEU A 223 -12.04 -11.92 -10.52
C LEU A 223 -11.98 -11.08 -11.80
N GLU A 224 -12.78 -10.01 -11.86
CA GLU A 224 -12.75 -9.06 -12.99
C GLU A 224 -11.39 -8.35 -13.09
N ASP A 225 -10.78 -8.00 -11.96
CA ASP A 225 -9.45 -7.40 -11.94
C ASP A 225 -8.38 -8.40 -12.41
N ILE A 226 -8.54 -9.69 -12.13
CA ILE A 226 -7.64 -10.74 -12.66
C ILE A 226 -7.75 -10.82 -14.18
N GLU A 227 -8.96 -10.79 -14.75
CA GLU A 227 -9.15 -10.76 -16.21
C GLU A 227 -8.51 -9.52 -16.83
N LEU A 228 -8.63 -8.37 -16.18
CA LEU A 228 -7.95 -7.14 -16.61
C LEU A 228 -6.42 -7.30 -16.62
N VAL A 229 -5.84 -7.95 -15.59
CA VAL A 229 -4.39 -8.25 -15.54
C VAL A 229 -4.00 -9.20 -16.67
N LYS A 230 -4.80 -10.22 -16.98
CA LYS A 230 -4.54 -11.16 -18.10
C LYS A 230 -4.48 -10.45 -19.44
N GLU A 231 -5.40 -9.51 -19.66
CA GLU A 231 -5.47 -8.74 -20.91
C GLU A 231 -4.29 -7.74 -21.01
N LEU A 232 -4.05 -6.97 -19.95
CA LEU A 232 -3.08 -5.87 -19.94
C LEU A 232 -1.62 -6.34 -19.78
N LYS A 233 -1.39 -7.39 -19.00
CA LYS A 233 -0.07 -7.91 -18.61
C LYS A 233 0.84 -6.79 -18.08
N PRO A 234 0.48 -6.15 -16.95
CA PRO A 234 1.26 -5.06 -16.38
C PRO A 234 2.62 -5.55 -15.88
N ASP A 235 3.56 -4.63 -15.65
CA ASP A 235 4.84 -4.97 -15.03
C ASP A 235 4.64 -5.38 -13.57
N VAL A 236 3.65 -4.77 -12.89
CA VAL A 236 3.28 -5.10 -11.51
C VAL A 236 1.77 -5.22 -11.36
N ALA A 237 1.31 -6.34 -10.81
CA ALA A 237 -0.04 -6.50 -10.28
C ALA A 237 -0.03 -6.24 -8.76
N PHE A 238 -0.72 -5.20 -8.31
CA PHE A 238 -0.72 -4.82 -6.92
C PHE A 238 -2.06 -5.21 -6.26
N VAL A 239 -2.02 -6.28 -5.47
CA VAL A 239 -3.17 -6.78 -4.70
C VAL A 239 -3.45 -5.83 -3.54
N SER A 240 -4.63 -5.23 -3.56
CA SER A 240 -5.06 -4.21 -2.61
C SER A 240 -6.57 -4.07 -2.57
N ASN A 241 -7.14 -3.91 -1.39
CA ASN A 241 -8.53 -3.47 -1.18
C ASN A 241 -8.59 -2.05 -0.60
N HIS A 242 -7.54 -1.27 -0.84
CA HIS A 242 -7.42 0.13 -0.39
C HIS A 242 -7.52 0.29 1.14
N GLY A 243 -6.98 -0.69 1.88
CA GLY A 243 -7.11 -0.74 3.33
C GLY A 243 -8.55 -0.91 3.82
N GLY A 244 -9.38 -1.58 3.02
CA GLY A 244 -10.80 -1.81 3.33
C GLY A 244 -11.73 -0.62 3.05
N ARG A 245 -11.25 0.42 2.35
CA ARG A 245 -12.00 1.66 2.08
C ARG A 245 -12.89 1.62 0.84
N VAL A 246 -12.88 0.54 0.08
CA VAL A 246 -13.72 0.35 -1.10
C VAL A 246 -14.83 -0.63 -0.74
N GLU A 247 -16.08 -0.13 -0.70
CA GLU A 247 -17.24 -0.82 -0.13
C GLU A 247 -17.53 -2.20 -0.75
N ASN A 248 -17.27 -2.38 -2.02
CA ASN A 248 -17.57 -3.62 -2.75
C ASN A 248 -16.39 -4.61 -2.78
N ARG A 249 -15.30 -4.35 -2.05
CA ARG A 249 -14.12 -5.21 -1.99
C ARG A 249 -14.01 -5.86 -0.61
N ILE A 250 -14.87 -6.88 -0.40
CA ILE A 250 -15.04 -7.54 0.90
C ILE A 250 -14.03 -8.67 1.04
N GLY A 251 -13.29 -8.70 2.14
CA GLY A 251 -12.35 -9.77 2.46
C GLY A 251 -10.96 -9.24 2.86
N SER A 252 -10.02 -10.16 2.98
CA SER A 252 -8.62 -9.92 3.28
C SER A 252 -7.76 -9.97 2.02
N THR A 253 -6.78 -9.08 1.93
CA THR A 253 -5.77 -9.12 0.84
C THR A 253 -4.91 -10.38 0.93
N ALA A 254 -4.65 -10.91 2.14
CA ALA A 254 -3.95 -12.17 2.33
C ALA A 254 -4.74 -13.34 1.72
N GLU A 255 -6.04 -13.42 2.01
CA GLU A 255 -6.93 -14.45 1.47
C GLU A 255 -7.00 -14.37 -0.06
N PHE A 256 -7.22 -13.16 -0.59
CA PHE A 256 -7.27 -12.97 -2.05
C PHE A 256 -5.95 -13.35 -2.71
N LEU A 257 -4.82 -12.93 -2.15
CA LEU A 257 -3.50 -13.29 -2.67
C LEU A 257 -3.28 -14.82 -2.64
N TYR A 258 -3.67 -15.48 -1.55
CA TYR A 258 -3.60 -16.94 -1.45
C TYR A 258 -4.38 -17.64 -2.59
N GLN A 259 -5.56 -17.14 -2.91
CA GLN A 259 -6.41 -17.71 -3.95
C GLN A 259 -5.89 -17.47 -5.37
N CYS A 260 -5.30 -16.28 -5.65
CA CYS A 260 -5.02 -15.85 -7.01
C CYS A 260 -3.53 -15.73 -7.39
N SER A 261 -2.60 -15.83 -6.44
CA SER A 261 -1.18 -15.56 -6.72
C SER A 261 -0.60 -16.45 -7.82
N ASN A 262 -0.95 -17.74 -7.86
CA ASN A 262 -0.46 -18.66 -8.88
C ASN A 262 -0.95 -18.28 -10.28
N GLU A 263 -2.14 -17.70 -10.38
CA GLU A 263 -2.67 -17.21 -11.64
C GLU A 263 -2.02 -15.89 -12.04
N LEU A 264 -1.96 -14.93 -11.12
CA LEU A 264 -1.36 -13.61 -11.38
C LEU A 264 0.09 -13.68 -11.85
N LYS A 265 0.91 -14.56 -11.28
CA LYS A 265 2.31 -14.77 -11.68
C LYS A 265 2.52 -15.06 -13.17
N ASN A 266 1.51 -15.59 -13.86
CA ASN A 266 1.59 -15.89 -15.29
C ASN A 266 1.36 -14.65 -16.17
N TYR A 267 0.86 -13.55 -15.61
CA TYR A 267 0.39 -12.40 -16.38
C TYR A 267 0.97 -11.05 -15.94
N CYS A 268 1.87 -11.04 -14.96
CA CYS A 268 2.59 -9.83 -14.53
C CYS A 268 4.06 -10.14 -14.25
N GLY A 269 4.90 -9.11 -14.20
CA GLY A 269 6.31 -9.25 -13.84
C GLY A 269 6.52 -9.49 -12.35
N GLU A 270 5.80 -8.73 -11.51
CA GLU A 270 5.85 -8.83 -10.05
C GLU A 270 4.44 -8.74 -9.45
N ILE A 271 4.29 -9.33 -8.26
CA ILE A 271 3.12 -9.13 -7.40
C ILE A 271 3.54 -8.28 -6.21
N TRP A 272 2.81 -7.19 -5.97
CA TRP A 272 2.90 -6.40 -4.74
C TRP A 272 1.62 -6.56 -3.94
N VAL A 273 1.70 -6.32 -2.61
CA VAL A 273 0.52 -6.42 -1.74
C VAL A 273 0.56 -5.40 -0.61
N ASP A 274 -0.61 -4.90 -0.22
CA ASP A 274 -0.83 -4.15 1.02
C ASP A 274 -1.99 -4.74 1.83
N GLY A 275 -2.32 -4.09 2.93
CA GLY A 275 -3.45 -4.46 3.78
C GLY A 275 -3.06 -5.37 4.95
N GLY A 276 -3.11 -4.82 6.16
CA GLY A 276 -2.98 -5.56 7.41
C GLY A 276 -1.57 -5.99 7.81
N ILE A 277 -0.54 -5.76 7.01
CA ILE A 277 0.84 -6.17 7.30
C ILE A 277 1.38 -5.38 8.51
N ARG A 278 1.79 -6.09 9.58
CA ARG A 278 2.24 -5.53 10.86
C ARG A 278 3.50 -6.20 11.39
N THR A 279 3.72 -7.47 11.09
CA THR A 279 4.75 -8.31 11.67
C THR A 279 5.66 -8.91 10.61
N LYS A 280 6.83 -9.39 11.02
CA LYS A 280 7.73 -10.16 10.14
C LYS A 280 7.07 -11.45 9.63
N GLN A 281 6.14 -12.04 10.41
CA GLN A 281 5.35 -13.18 9.96
C GLN A 281 4.49 -12.80 8.77
N ASP A 282 3.81 -11.66 8.81
CA ASP A 282 2.97 -11.21 7.70
C ASP A 282 3.80 -11.00 6.43
N GLU A 283 5.01 -10.40 6.57
CA GLU A 283 5.98 -10.23 5.49
C GLU A 283 6.42 -11.60 4.91
N PHE A 284 6.71 -12.58 5.78
CA PHE A 284 7.08 -13.93 5.37
C PHE A 284 5.93 -14.61 4.59
N ILE A 285 4.72 -14.57 5.11
CA ILE A 285 3.54 -15.16 4.45
C ILE A 285 3.27 -14.47 3.11
N ALA A 286 3.39 -13.15 3.03
CA ALA A 286 3.25 -12.42 1.77
C ALA A 286 4.27 -12.91 0.72
N SER A 287 5.54 -13.06 1.12
CA SER A 287 6.58 -13.63 0.25
C SER A 287 6.30 -15.07 -0.13
N PHE A 288 5.85 -15.91 0.83
CA PHE A 288 5.47 -17.30 0.58
C PHE A 288 4.38 -17.42 -0.49
N LEU A 289 3.44 -16.48 -0.50
CA LEU A 289 2.41 -16.37 -1.53
C LEU A 289 2.92 -15.73 -2.83
N GLY A 290 4.15 -15.26 -2.86
CA GLY A 290 4.83 -14.75 -4.05
C GLY A 290 4.81 -13.25 -4.22
N ALA A 291 4.49 -12.49 -3.17
CA ALA A 291 4.66 -11.04 -3.21
C ALA A 291 6.15 -10.66 -3.21
N ARG A 292 6.54 -9.82 -4.16
CA ARG A 292 7.89 -9.26 -4.24
C ARG A 292 8.08 -8.06 -3.35
N GLN A 293 7.01 -7.26 -3.18
CA GLN A 293 7.02 -6.09 -2.32
C GLN A 293 5.77 -6.08 -1.44
N VAL A 294 5.95 -5.58 -0.20
CA VAL A 294 4.88 -5.31 0.76
C VAL A 294 4.81 -3.83 1.05
N LEU A 295 3.60 -3.26 1.05
CA LEU A 295 3.43 -1.84 1.27
C LEU A 295 2.81 -1.56 2.65
N LEU A 296 3.45 -0.65 3.38
CA LEU A 296 3.15 -0.30 4.76
C LEU A 296 2.48 1.08 4.82
N GLY A 297 1.22 1.13 5.23
CA GLY A 297 0.47 2.37 5.45
C GLY A 297 0.38 2.71 6.94
N ARG A 298 -0.56 2.09 7.65
CA ARG A 298 -0.86 2.39 9.05
C ARG A 298 0.34 2.31 10.00
N PRO A 299 1.27 1.34 9.91
CA PRO A 299 2.43 1.32 10.80
C PRO A 299 3.26 2.61 10.70
N VAL A 300 3.46 3.11 9.47
CA VAL A 300 4.21 4.35 9.23
C VAL A 300 3.46 5.56 9.79
N VAL A 301 2.17 5.68 9.49
CA VAL A 301 1.37 6.82 9.98
C VAL A 301 1.28 6.82 11.50
N SER A 302 1.11 5.66 12.13
CA SER A 302 1.09 5.54 13.58
C SER A 302 2.40 6.04 14.20
N ALA A 303 3.53 5.62 13.66
CA ALA A 303 4.84 6.08 14.13
C ALA A 303 5.05 7.60 13.95
N LEU A 304 4.53 8.18 12.86
CA LEU A 304 4.57 9.63 12.66
C LEU A 304 3.71 10.38 13.68
N CYS A 305 2.49 9.90 13.93
CA CYS A 305 1.59 10.53 14.91
C CYS A 305 2.16 10.45 16.34
N GLU A 306 2.83 9.36 16.70
CA GLU A 306 3.52 9.24 17.98
C GLU A 306 4.64 10.28 18.14
N LYS A 307 5.42 10.51 17.10
CA LYS A 307 6.52 11.50 17.13
C LYS A 307 6.03 12.94 17.31
N GLN A 308 4.82 13.27 16.85
CA GLN A 308 4.27 14.62 17.01
C GLN A 308 3.97 15.03 18.46
N VAL A 309 3.86 14.07 19.38
CA VAL A 309 3.59 14.35 20.79
C VAL A 309 4.83 14.93 21.49
N TYR A 310 6.01 14.71 20.95
CA TYR A 310 7.29 15.09 21.57
C TYR A 310 7.92 16.34 20.95
N LEU A 311 7.25 16.98 20.00
CA LEU A 311 7.61 18.29 19.44
C LEU A 311 6.63 19.37 19.91
#